data_d4ad93b0b988315b3313eefbb743a574
#
_entry.id   d4ad93b0b988315b3313eefbb743a574
#
_cell.length_a   1.000
_cell.length_b   1.000
_cell.length_c   1.000
_cell.angle_alpha   90.00
_cell.angle_beta   90.00
_cell.angle_gamma   90.00
#
_symmetry.space_group_name_H-M   'P 1'
#
loop_
_entity.id
_entity.type
_entity.pdbx_description
1 polymer ?
#
loop_
_entity_poly.entity_id
_entity_poly.type
_entity_poly.pdbx_seq_one_letter_code
_entity_poly.pdbx_strand_id
1 'polypeptide(L)'
;MAVGSEDLNKLALLLKPGMKVSTEIHFGPEDTYAFHTTLIGHKIEQYIVLDLPLKAHQALVMRKLKNVAIVLRGMCDTELGHILAFQSSILQPSTKPFCVLFIRPPKHFATKAIRSHERYKVAIPAEVSEDNKNYAGTLVDFSISGCGVFIRGENELHMGSKVRINSELDPFLPKRLKSHIVNIRRKSNGHLIGIQFEQPITLTETLKKQVLEHAFLXXXXXXXFFGHDDV
;
A
#
# COMPACT_ATOMS: atom_id res chain seq x y z
N MET A 1 5.29 28.37 13.56
CA MET A 1 5.02 27.46 14.68
C MET A 1 5.80 26.16 14.48
N ALA A 2 6.43 25.64 15.53
CA ALA A 2 7.11 24.34 15.44
C ALA A 2 6.04 23.24 15.30
N VAL A 3 6.38 22.20 14.56
CA VAL A 3 5.51 21.01 14.44
C VAL A 3 5.32 20.44 15.85
N GLY A 4 4.09 20.27 16.27
CA GLY A 4 3.79 19.65 17.55
C GLY A 4 4.28 18.21 17.58
N SER A 5 4.64 17.73 18.75
CA SER A 5 5.08 16.33 18.91
C SER A 5 4.01 15.34 18.42
N GLU A 6 2.74 15.68 18.51
CA GLU A 6 1.63 14.86 18.02
C GLU A 6 1.68 14.69 16.51
N ASP A 7 2.00 15.75 15.77
CA ASP A 7 2.09 15.69 14.30
C ASP A 7 3.26 14.82 13.85
N LEU A 8 4.41 14.91 14.52
CA LEU A 8 5.55 14.06 14.21
C LEU A 8 5.27 12.58 14.49
N ASN A 9 4.59 12.30 15.60
CA ASN A 9 4.21 10.94 15.95
C ASN A 9 3.23 10.36 14.93
N LYS A 10 2.27 11.17 14.49
CA LYS A 10 1.33 10.76 13.43
C LYS A 10 2.08 10.46 12.12
N LEU A 11 3.03 11.33 11.74
CA LEU A 11 3.85 11.11 10.55
C LEU A 11 4.65 9.82 10.67
N ALA A 12 5.25 9.56 11.85
CA ALA A 12 6.05 8.35 12.09
C ALA A 12 5.21 7.07 11.88
N LEU A 13 3.94 7.08 12.27
CA LEU A 13 3.04 5.94 12.08
C LEU A 13 2.72 5.68 10.59
N LEU A 14 2.74 6.73 9.77
CA LEU A 14 2.45 6.63 8.34
C LEU A 14 3.68 6.22 7.52
N LEU A 15 4.89 6.55 7.99
CA LEU A 15 6.15 6.28 7.30
C LEU A 15 6.66 4.88 7.65
N LYS A 16 6.23 3.88 6.92
CA LYS A 16 6.63 2.49 7.17
C LYS A 16 7.80 2.07 6.28
N PRO A 17 8.85 1.43 6.83
CA PRO A 17 9.95 0.89 6.02
C PRO A 17 9.43 -0.01 4.90
N GLY A 18 10.02 0.11 3.72
CA GLY A 18 9.59 -0.60 2.52
C GLY A 18 8.54 0.14 1.69
N MET A 19 7.99 1.23 2.22
CA MET A 19 7.01 2.06 1.52
C MET A 19 7.59 2.63 0.22
N LYS A 20 6.85 2.50 -0.88
CA LYS A 20 7.24 3.10 -2.17
C LYS A 20 6.87 4.57 -2.16
N VAL A 21 7.81 5.41 -2.56
CA VAL A 21 7.62 6.86 -2.59
C VAL A 21 8.09 7.44 -3.93
N SER A 22 7.46 8.54 -4.30
CA SER A 22 7.87 9.40 -5.41
C SER A 22 8.53 10.62 -4.80
N THR A 23 9.69 10.99 -5.32
CA THR A 23 10.44 12.15 -4.85
C THR A 23 10.69 13.11 -6.00
N GLU A 24 10.75 14.40 -5.67
CA GLU A 24 11.09 15.44 -6.62
C GLU A 24 12.00 16.46 -5.93
N ILE A 25 13.23 16.59 -6.42
CA ILE A 25 14.23 17.51 -5.89
C ILE A 25 14.16 18.81 -6.71
N HIS A 26 14.09 19.95 -6.03
CA HIS A 26 13.94 21.25 -6.65
C HIS A 26 15.21 22.08 -6.49
N PHE A 27 15.98 22.21 -7.56
CA PHE A 27 17.20 23.02 -7.59
C PHE A 27 16.92 24.48 -7.97
N GLY A 28 15.77 24.71 -8.61
CA GLY A 28 15.31 26.03 -9.05
C GLY A 28 13.94 25.93 -9.68
N PRO A 29 13.38 27.06 -10.16
CA PRO A 29 11.99 27.07 -10.66
C PRO A 29 11.69 26.08 -11.78
N GLU A 30 12.64 25.86 -12.69
CA GLU A 30 12.47 24.91 -13.80
C GLU A 30 13.51 23.80 -13.77
N ASP A 31 14.27 23.70 -12.69
CA ASP A 31 15.33 22.69 -12.54
C ASP A 31 14.93 21.70 -11.44
N THR A 32 14.29 20.63 -11.84
CA THR A 32 13.84 19.58 -10.93
C THR A 32 14.36 18.23 -11.38
N TYR A 33 14.49 17.30 -10.43
CA TYR A 33 14.82 15.91 -10.71
C TYR A 33 13.88 15.01 -9.92
N ALA A 34 13.14 14.17 -10.64
CA ALA A 34 12.16 13.27 -10.05
C ALA A 34 12.60 11.82 -10.17
N PHE A 35 12.34 11.02 -9.13
CA PHE A 35 12.61 9.58 -9.15
C PHE A 35 11.72 8.85 -8.14
N HIS A 36 11.50 7.57 -8.39
CA HIS A 36 10.79 6.68 -7.47
C HIS A 36 11.81 5.91 -6.64
N THR A 37 11.49 5.72 -5.38
CA THR A 37 12.38 5.00 -4.48
C THR A 37 11.60 4.32 -3.35
N THR A 38 12.32 3.82 -2.35
CA THR A 38 11.77 3.12 -1.20
C THR A 38 12.22 3.81 0.07
N LEU A 39 11.31 3.98 1.01
CA LEU A 39 11.61 4.44 2.35
C LEU A 39 12.34 3.33 3.11
N ILE A 40 13.56 3.61 3.57
CA ILE A 40 14.34 2.67 4.39
C ILE A 40 13.87 2.74 5.85
N GLY A 41 13.66 3.97 6.35
CA GLY A 41 13.24 4.17 7.73
C GLY A 41 13.41 5.61 8.16
N HIS A 42 13.26 5.83 9.46
CA HIS A 42 13.39 7.19 10.01
C HIS A 42 13.74 7.17 11.50
N LYS A 43 14.32 8.25 11.95
CA LYS A 43 14.33 8.68 13.34
C LYS A 43 13.61 10.04 13.30
N ILE A 44 12.29 10.02 13.57
CA ILE A 44 11.37 11.06 13.09
C ILE A 44 11.71 12.48 13.56
N GLU A 45 12.40 12.62 14.67
CA GLU A 45 12.81 13.92 15.17
C GLU A 45 14.10 14.43 14.51
N GLN A 46 14.82 13.57 13.78
CA GLN A 46 16.15 13.88 13.27
C GLN A 46 16.24 13.72 11.76
N TYR A 47 15.77 12.58 11.20
CA TYR A 47 15.92 12.31 9.77
C TYR A 47 14.96 11.25 9.28
N ILE A 48 14.77 11.26 7.96
CA ILE A 48 14.10 10.19 7.19
C ILE A 48 15.14 9.71 6.18
N VAL A 49 15.21 8.39 5.94
CA VAL A 49 16.20 7.77 5.03
C VAL A 49 15.48 7.12 3.86
N LEU A 50 15.90 7.50 2.67
CA LEU A 50 15.40 6.93 1.41
C LEU A 50 16.54 6.15 0.75
N ASP A 51 16.20 5.05 0.09
CA ASP A 51 17.15 4.42 -0.84
C ASP A 51 17.47 5.41 -1.96
N LEU A 52 18.73 5.44 -2.43
CA LEU A 52 19.10 6.29 -3.55
C LEU A 52 19.46 5.38 -4.74
N PRO A 53 18.53 5.16 -5.67
CA PRO A 53 18.77 4.26 -6.80
C PRO A 53 20.01 4.69 -7.60
N LEU A 54 20.73 3.73 -8.13
CA LEU A 54 21.98 3.99 -8.86
C LEU A 54 21.81 5.05 -9.96
N LYS A 55 20.73 4.96 -10.72
CA LYS A 55 20.44 5.93 -11.78
C LYS A 55 20.29 7.36 -11.21
N ALA A 56 19.59 7.49 -10.09
CA ALA A 56 19.44 8.79 -9.43
C ALA A 56 20.76 9.27 -8.86
N HIS A 57 21.55 8.39 -8.25
CA HIS A 57 22.87 8.74 -7.74
C HIS A 57 23.75 9.28 -8.88
N GLN A 58 23.79 8.59 -10.02
CA GLN A 58 24.58 9.03 -11.18
C GLN A 58 24.14 10.40 -11.70
N ALA A 59 22.83 10.66 -11.75
CA ALA A 59 22.31 11.94 -12.21
C ALA A 59 22.60 13.09 -11.24
N LEU A 60 22.76 12.78 -9.96
CA LEU A 60 22.89 13.79 -8.91
C LEU A 60 24.30 13.96 -8.36
N VAL A 61 25.25 13.10 -8.75
CA VAL A 61 26.58 13.05 -8.14
C VAL A 61 27.36 14.37 -8.25
N MET A 62 27.12 15.16 -9.30
CA MET A 62 27.79 16.44 -9.51
C MET A 62 27.03 17.63 -8.93
N ARG A 63 25.92 17.39 -8.26
CA ARG A 63 25.03 18.44 -7.76
C ARG A 63 25.19 18.60 -6.24
N LYS A 64 25.11 19.85 -5.78
CA LYS A 64 25.06 20.12 -4.33
C LYS A 64 23.65 19.82 -3.85
N LEU A 65 23.53 18.82 -3.00
CA LEU A 65 22.24 18.36 -2.50
C LEU A 65 21.87 18.91 -1.12
N LYS A 66 22.85 19.24 -0.30
CA LYS A 66 22.62 19.70 1.07
C LYS A 66 21.72 20.95 1.09
N ASN A 67 20.65 20.89 1.87
CA ASN A 67 19.64 21.95 2.04
C ASN A 67 18.75 22.20 0.81
N VAL A 68 18.89 21.40 -0.25
CA VAL A 68 18.01 21.52 -1.42
C VAL A 68 16.61 20.98 -1.07
N ALA A 69 15.58 21.66 -1.58
CA ALA A 69 14.19 21.28 -1.33
C ALA A 69 13.85 19.94 -2.00
N ILE A 70 13.10 19.12 -1.30
CA ILE A 70 12.62 17.84 -1.81
C ILE A 70 11.14 17.67 -1.43
N VAL A 71 10.33 17.25 -2.40
CA VAL A 71 8.94 16.88 -2.19
C VAL A 71 8.85 15.36 -2.21
N LEU A 72 8.16 14.80 -1.24
CA LEU A 72 7.94 13.36 -1.14
C LEU A 72 6.44 13.08 -1.17
N ARG A 73 6.04 12.08 -1.96
CA ARG A 73 4.67 11.58 -2.01
C ARG A 73 4.69 10.07 -1.91
N GLY A 74 3.77 9.51 -1.13
CA GLY A 74 3.68 8.06 -0.98
C GLY A 74 2.28 7.62 -0.63
N MET A 75 2.00 6.35 -0.84
CA MET A 75 0.72 5.77 -0.44
C MET A 75 0.90 4.96 0.84
N CYS A 76 0.23 5.40 1.89
CA CYS A 76 0.25 4.73 3.19
C CYS A 76 -0.71 3.53 3.18
N ASP A 77 -0.28 2.43 3.77
CA ASP A 77 -1.04 1.20 3.83
C ASP A 77 -2.00 1.25 5.03
N THR A 78 -3.04 2.07 4.89
CA THR A 78 -4.14 2.21 5.86
C THR A 78 -5.41 1.65 5.24
N GLU A 79 -6.43 1.41 6.05
CA GLU A 79 -7.71 0.86 5.58
C GLU A 79 -8.33 1.73 4.48
N LEU A 80 -8.22 3.05 4.63
CA LEU A 80 -8.73 4.00 3.62
C LEU A 80 -7.72 4.29 2.51
N GLY A 81 -6.47 3.83 2.63
CA GLY A 81 -5.41 4.13 1.68
C GLY A 81 -5.15 5.62 1.61
N HIS A 82 -4.28 6.13 2.45
CA HIS A 82 -3.97 7.57 2.47
C HIS A 82 -2.80 7.89 1.54
N ILE A 83 -2.92 8.94 0.76
CA ILE A 83 -1.77 9.56 0.12
C ILE A 83 -1.16 10.52 1.14
N LEU A 84 0.13 10.37 1.36
CA LEU A 84 0.94 11.26 2.17
C LEU A 84 1.78 12.13 1.25
N ALA A 85 1.84 13.43 1.52
CA ALA A 85 2.71 14.34 0.78
C ALA A 85 3.31 15.38 1.73
N PHE A 86 4.59 15.68 1.54
CA PHE A 86 5.25 16.76 2.27
C PHE A 86 6.44 17.31 1.50
N GLN A 87 6.81 18.52 1.85
CA GLN A 87 8.03 19.18 1.40
C GLN A 87 9.01 19.26 2.56
N SER A 88 10.29 19.01 2.29
CA SER A 88 11.34 19.15 3.25
C SER A 88 12.64 19.54 2.54
N SER A 89 13.78 19.27 3.16
CA SER A 89 15.08 19.53 2.56
C SER A 89 16.04 18.36 2.80
N ILE A 90 16.98 18.22 1.89
CA ILE A 90 18.00 17.17 1.94
C ILE A 90 19.04 17.51 3.01
N LEU A 91 19.34 16.55 3.88
CA LEU A 91 20.47 16.65 4.80
C LEU A 91 21.75 16.35 4.03
N GLN A 92 21.85 15.13 3.53
CA GLN A 92 22.98 14.73 2.68
C GLN A 92 22.73 13.34 2.06
N PRO A 93 23.36 13.04 0.95
CA PRO A 93 23.49 11.66 0.49
C PRO A 93 24.60 10.95 1.25
N SER A 94 24.54 9.63 1.31
CA SER A 94 25.64 8.78 1.74
C SER A 94 25.80 7.66 0.72
N THR A 95 27.04 7.34 0.39
CA THR A 95 27.34 6.29 -0.60
C THR A 95 27.95 5.04 0.04
N LYS A 96 28.24 5.11 1.33
CA LYS A 96 28.85 3.97 2.05
C LYS A 96 28.03 3.67 3.31
N PRO A 97 27.74 2.42 3.61
CA PRO A 97 28.02 1.23 2.79
C PRO A 97 27.10 1.10 1.57
N PHE A 98 25.99 1.83 1.54
CA PHE A 98 25.00 1.82 0.45
C PHE A 98 24.58 3.24 0.13
N CYS A 99 24.12 3.45 -1.10
CA CYS A 99 23.63 4.75 -1.53
C CYS A 99 22.27 5.04 -0.90
N VAL A 100 22.23 6.04 -0.03
CA VAL A 100 21.00 6.48 0.64
C VAL A 100 20.93 8.01 0.65
N LEU A 101 19.73 8.52 0.81
CA LEU A 101 19.47 9.95 0.90
C LEU A 101 18.82 10.27 2.25
N PHE A 102 19.49 11.08 3.05
CA PHE A 102 18.96 11.57 4.32
C PHE A 102 18.22 12.88 4.09
N ILE A 103 16.97 12.96 4.55
CA ILE A 103 16.17 14.19 4.47
C ILE A 103 15.69 14.58 5.87
N ARG A 104 15.42 15.87 6.07
CA ARG A 104 14.89 16.37 7.33
C ARG A 104 13.43 15.94 7.50
N PRO A 105 12.96 15.77 8.74
CA PRO A 105 11.53 15.68 8.97
C PRO A 105 10.86 16.96 8.48
N PRO A 106 9.69 16.87 7.87
CA PRO A 106 9.01 18.06 7.37
C PRO A 106 8.39 18.87 8.51
N LYS A 107 8.19 20.16 8.28
CA LYS A 107 7.45 21.02 9.21
C LYS A 107 5.94 20.80 9.09
N HIS A 108 5.46 20.38 7.94
CA HIS A 108 4.04 20.13 7.67
C HIS A 108 3.92 18.97 6.70
N PHE A 109 2.85 18.22 6.82
CA PHE A 109 2.51 17.18 5.85
C PHE A 109 1.01 17.17 5.62
N ALA A 110 0.60 16.65 4.48
CA ALA A 110 -0.79 16.49 4.11
C ALA A 110 -1.11 15.03 3.89
N THR A 111 -2.30 14.62 4.28
CA THR A 111 -2.81 13.29 3.96
C THR A 111 -4.21 13.41 3.36
N LYS A 112 -4.51 12.50 2.45
CA LYS A 112 -5.84 12.43 1.82
C LYS A 112 -6.22 10.98 1.65
N ALA A 113 -7.36 10.59 2.21
CA ALA A 113 -7.91 9.25 1.98
C ALA A 113 -8.32 9.13 0.50
N ILE A 114 -7.96 8.01 -0.13
CA ILE A 114 -8.29 7.75 -1.53
C ILE A 114 -9.43 6.77 -1.70
N ARG A 115 -9.86 6.09 -0.62
CA ARG A 115 -10.97 5.15 -0.65
C ARG A 115 -12.15 5.72 0.12
N SER A 116 -13.34 5.52 -0.42
CA SER A 116 -14.58 5.93 0.25
C SER A 116 -14.98 4.96 1.36
N HIS A 117 -14.45 3.71 1.32
CA HIS A 117 -14.80 2.66 2.27
C HIS A 117 -13.53 1.95 2.75
N GLU A 118 -13.56 1.56 4.01
CA GLU A 118 -12.46 0.80 4.62
C GLU A 118 -12.26 -0.54 3.92
N ARG A 119 -11.01 -0.94 3.78
CA ARG A 119 -10.63 -2.27 3.29
C ARG A 119 -9.91 -3.03 4.39
N TYR A 120 -10.36 -4.23 4.60
CA TYR A 120 -9.78 -5.13 5.60
C TYR A 120 -8.94 -6.18 4.88
N LYS A 121 -7.70 -6.34 5.31
CA LYS A 121 -6.83 -7.40 4.79
C LYS A 121 -7.28 -8.71 5.43
N VAL A 122 -7.48 -9.72 4.62
CA VAL A 122 -7.94 -11.04 5.07
C VAL A 122 -7.18 -12.12 4.32
N ALA A 123 -7.35 -13.37 4.72
CA ALA A 123 -6.81 -14.53 4.02
C ALA A 123 -7.86 -15.65 4.09
N ILE A 124 -8.85 -15.58 3.20
CA ILE A 124 -10.00 -16.49 3.24
C ILE A 124 -10.02 -17.30 1.93
N PRO A 125 -10.04 -18.64 1.99
CA PRO A 125 -10.23 -19.44 0.77
C PRO A 125 -11.50 -18.98 0.04
N ALA A 126 -11.40 -18.83 -1.27
CA ALA A 126 -12.49 -18.33 -2.09
C ALA A 126 -12.46 -18.97 -3.47
N GLU A 127 -13.60 -18.93 -4.14
CA GLU A 127 -13.74 -19.37 -5.51
C GLU A 127 -14.38 -18.25 -6.32
N VAL A 128 -13.78 -17.93 -7.46
CA VAL A 128 -14.36 -16.98 -8.43
C VAL A 128 -14.96 -17.78 -9.58
N SER A 129 -16.25 -17.58 -9.84
CA SER A 129 -16.98 -18.27 -10.89
C SER A 129 -17.38 -17.29 -11.98
N GLU A 130 -17.10 -17.63 -13.24
CA GLU A 130 -17.55 -16.94 -14.44
C GLU A 130 -18.20 -17.97 -15.35
N ASP A 131 -19.50 -17.82 -15.60
CA ASP A 131 -20.29 -18.80 -16.36
C ASP A 131 -20.13 -20.22 -15.77
N ASN A 132 -19.50 -21.12 -16.53
CA ASN A 132 -19.29 -22.52 -16.11
C ASN A 132 -17.82 -22.78 -15.69
N LYS A 133 -17.03 -21.73 -15.49
CA LYS A 133 -15.62 -21.86 -15.07
C LYS A 133 -15.45 -21.38 -13.64
N ASN A 134 -14.73 -22.15 -12.85
CA ASN A 134 -14.45 -21.86 -11.44
C ASN A 134 -12.95 -21.79 -11.22
N TYR A 135 -12.52 -20.77 -10.51
CA TYR A 135 -11.11 -20.53 -10.22
C TYR A 135 -10.93 -20.45 -8.70
N ALA A 136 -10.21 -21.41 -8.16
CA ALA A 136 -9.88 -21.40 -6.74
C ALA A 136 -8.86 -20.31 -6.44
N GLY A 137 -9.06 -19.59 -5.35
CA GLY A 137 -8.19 -18.50 -4.96
C GLY A 137 -8.25 -18.18 -3.48
N THR A 138 -7.69 -17.06 -3.11
CA THR A 138 -7.71 -16.54 -1.74
C THR A 138 -8.21 -15.09 -1.77
N LEU A 139 -9.25 -14.83 -1.00
CA LEU A 139 -9.72 -13.47 -0.76
C LEU A 139 -8.66 -12.77 0.10
N VAL A 140 -8.03 -11.72 -0.42
CA VAL A 140 -6.90 -11.05 0.25
C VAL A 140 -7.27 -9.69 0.81
N ASP A 141 -8.35 -9.08 0.32
CA ASP A 141 -8.93 -7.89 0.94
C ASP A 141 -10.43 -7.85 0.70
N PHE A 142 -11.14 -7.18 1.60
CA PHE A 142 -12.59 -7.06 1.57
C PHE A 142 -13.02 -5.66 1.99
N SER A 143 -14.01 -5.11 1.29
CA SER A 143 -14.71 -3.88 1.67
C SER A 143 -16.19 -4.02 1.30
N ILE A 144 -17.01 -3.07 1.76
CA ILE A 144 -18.44 -3.07 1.39
C ILE A 144 -18.68 -2.79 -0.10
N SER A 145 -17.67 -2.28 -0.82
CA SER A 145 -17.81 -1.97 -2.26
C SER A 145 -17.16 -3.03 -3.16
N GLY A 146 -16.44 -4.00 -2.59
CA GLY A 146 -15.76 -5.01 -3.40
C GLY A 146 -14.66 -5.73 -2.63
N CYS A 147 -13.91 -6.54 -3.36
CA CYS A 147 -12.85 -7.35 -2.74
C CYS A 147 -11.71 -7.64 -3.72
N GLY A 148 -10.60 -8.13 -3.18
CA GLY A 148 -9.48 -8.64 -3.98
C GLY A 148 -9.33 -10.13 -3.78
N VAL A 149 -9.18 -10.88 -4.88
CA VAL A 149 -8.93 -12.33 -4.83
C VAL A 149 -7.64 -12.63 -5.57
N PHE A 150 -6.74 -13.35 -4.91
CA PHE A 150 -5.53 -13.85 -5.55
C PHE A 150 -5.80 -15.25 -6.10
N ILE A 151 -5.60 -15.43 -7.41
CA ILE A 151 -5.74 -16.73 -8.10
C ILE A 151 -4.36 -17.15 -8.54
N ARG A 152 -3.95 -18.35 -8.13
CA ARG A 152 -2.63 -18.90 -8.49
C ARG A 152 -2.66 -19.42 -9.92
N GLY A 153 -1.57 -19.19 -10.66
CA GLY A 153 -1.42 -19.67 -12.04
C GLY A 153 -2.17 -18.82 -13.05
N GLU A 154 -2.44 -19.43 -14.20
CA GLU A 154 -3.14 -18.75 -15.31
C GLU A 154 -4.65 -18.89 -15.16
N ASN A 155 -5.37 -17.93 -15.71
CA ASN A 155 -6.83 -17.95 -15.76
C ASN A 155 -7.29 -17.18 -17.01
N GLU A 156 -8.56 -17.30 -17.35
CA GLU A 156 -9.14 -16.66 -18.52
C GLU A 156 -9.99 -15.44 -18.17
N LEU A 157 -9.96 -15.01 -16.93
CA LEU A 157 -10.72 -13.85 -16.43
C LEU A 157 -10.21 -12.56 -17.08
N HIS A 158 -11.11 -11.63 -17.36
CA HIS A 158 -10.75 -10.36 -17.98
C HIS A 158 -11.55 -9.19 -17.39
N MET A 159 -11.08 -7.99 -17.66
CA MET A 159 -11.72 -6.77 -17.18
C MET A 159 -13.17 -6.69 -17.64
N GLY A 160 -14.08 -6.37 -16.73
CA GLY A 160 -15.51 -6.29 -17.02
C GLY A 160 -16.26 -7.60 -16.88
N SER A 161 -15.57 -8.75 -16.75
CA SER A 161 -16.23 -10.05 -16.55
C SER A 161 -17.17 -10.01 -15.36
N LYS A 162 -18.39 -10.49 -15.54
CA LYS A 162 -19.36 -10.68 -14.44
C LYS A 162 -18.98 -11.97 -13.72
N VAL A 163 -18.75 -11.88 -12.44
CA VAL A 163 -18.28 -13.00 -11.63
C VAL A 163 -19.09 -13.14 -10.35
N ARG A 164 -19.10 -14.34 -9.82
CA ARG A 164 -19.61 -14.65 -8.48
C ARG A 164 -18.43 -15.08 -7.60
N ILE A 165 -18.46 -14.67 -6.36
CA ILE A 165 -17.45 -15.06 -5.37
C ILE A 165 -18.14 -15.94 -4.35
N ASN A 166 -17.55 -17.10 -4.07
CA ASN A 166 -18.01 -17.98 -2.99
C ASN A 166 -16.90 -18.07 -1.95
N SER A 167 -17.25 -17.89 -0.68
CA SER A 167 -16.31 -17.93 0.44
C SER A 167 -17.04 -18.17 1.75
N GLU A 168 -16.28 -18.28 2.84
CA GLU A 168 -16.85 -18.40 4.18
C GLU A 168 -17.69 -17.16 4.60
N LEU A 169 -17.55 -16.04 3.89
CA LEU A 169 -18.35 -14.85 4.16
C LEU A 169 -19.76 -14.92 3.57
N ASP A 170 -20.03 -15.87 2.66
CA ASP A 170 -21.33 -15.95 1.94
C ASP A 170 -22.57 -15.93 2.84
N PRO A 171 -22.58 -16.62 4.01
CA PRO A 171 -23.77 -16.56 4.88
C PRO A 171 -24.11 -15.16 5.39
N PHE A 172 -23.13 -14.24 5.35
CA PHE A 172 -23.27 -12.86 5.86
C PHE A 172 -23.43 -11.84 4.74
N LEU A 173 -23.40 -12.28 3.47
CA LEU A 173 -23.52 -11.42 2.30
C LEU A 173 -24.93 -11.53 1.67
N PRO A 174 -25.36 -10.52 0.90
CA PRO A 174 -26.63 -10.64 0.16
C PRO A 174 -26.61 -11.84 -0.79
N LYS A 175 -27.70 -12.60 -0.81
CA LYS A 175 -27.81 -13.85 -1.58
C LYS A 175 -27.60 -13.71 -3.09
N ARG A 176 -27.83 -12.53 -3.64
CA ARG A 176 -27.69 -12.26 -5.08
C ARG A 176 -26.73 -11.11 -5.32
N LEU A 177 -25.54 -11.21 -4.69
CA LEU A 177 -24.52 -10.17 -4.83
C LEU A 177 -23.94 -10.22 -6.25
N LYS A 178 -24.26 -9.20 -7.03
CA LYS A 178 -23.72 -9.05 -8.40
C LYS A 178 -22.39 -8.34 -8.35
N SER A 179 -21.42 -8.82 -9.10
CA SER A 179 -20.09 -8.25 -9.13
C SER A 179 -19.42 -8.42 -10.48
N HIS A 180 -18.41 -7.60 -10.72
CA HIS A 180 -17.61 -7.65 -11.97
C HIS A 180 -16.16 -7.28 -11.68
N ILE A 181 -15.28 -7.71 -12.59
CA ILE A 181 -13.84 -7.49 -12.47
C ILE A 181 -13.51 -6.06 -12.91
N VAL A 182 -12.82 -5.30 -12.05
CA VAL A 182 -12.39 -3.93 -12.33
C VAL A 182 -10.87 -3.77 -12.43
N ASN A 183 -10.11 -4.80 -12.04
CA ASN A 183 -8.65 -4.72 -12.08
C ASN A 183 -8.06 -6.13 -12.11
N ILE A 184 -6.99 -6.32 -12.89
CA ILE A 184 -6.22 -7.56 -12.91
C ILE A 184 -4.74 -7.17 -12.86
N ARG A 185 -4.02 -7.65 -11.85
CA ARG A 185 -2.58 -7.40 -11.71
C ARG A 185 -1.82 -8.71 -11.67
N ARG A 186 -0.91 -8.88 -12.62
CA ARG A 186 -0.03 -10.05 -12.65
C ARG A 186 0.92 -10.01 -11.45
N LYS A 187 1.12 -11.15 -10.82
CA LYS A 187 2.07 -11.39 -9.74
C LYS A 187 2.98 -12.55 -10.16
N SER A 188 4.05 -12.79 -9.39
CA SER A 188 5.05 -13.81 -9.73
C SER A 188 4.46 -15.19 -10.00
N ASN A 189 3.40 -15.58 -9.28
CA ASN A 189 2.82 -16.93 -9.35
C ASN A 189 1.30 -16.93 -9.55
N GLY A 190 0.75 -15.87 -10.15
CA GLY A 190 -0.68 -15.79 -10.40
C GLY A 190 -1.17 -14.38 -10.66
N HIS A 191 -2.44 -14.14 -10.38
CA HIS A 191 -3.09 -12.87 -10.65
C HIS A 191 -3.88 -12.39 -9.44
N LEU A 192 -3.75 -11.11 -9.14
CA LEU A 192 -4.61 -10.44 -8.16
C LEU A 192 -5.77 -9.79 -8.91
N ILE A 193 -6.97 -10.27 -8.64
CA ILE A 193 -8.20 -9.85 -9.31
C ILE A 193 -8.95 -8.89 -8.38
N GLY A 194 -9.17 -7.66 -8.83
CA GLY A 194 -10.00 -6.69 -8.12
C GLY A 194 -11.44 -6.80 -8.61
N ILE A 195 -12.37 -7.02 -7.68
CA ILE A 195 -13.78 -7.28 -7.96
C ILE A 195 -14.60 -6.19 -7.27
N GLN A 196 -15.50 -5.57 -8.01
CA GLN A 196 -16.41 -4.53 -7.51
C GLN A 196 -17.83 -5.07 -7.45
N PHE A 197 -18.52 -4.81 -6.34
CA PHE A 197 -19.96 -5.10 -6.22
C PHE A 197 -20.75 -4.03 -6.97
N GLU A 198 -21.85 -4.41 -7.62
CA GLU A 198 -22.68 -3.45 -8.37
C GLU A 198 -23.23 -2.34 -7.46
N GLN A 199 -23.50 -2.68 -6.20
CA GLN A 199 -23.89 -1.71 -5.18
C GLN A 199 -23.16 -2.03 -3.88
N PRO A 200 -22.75 -1.02 -3.11
CA PRO A 200 -22.15 -1.29 -1.81
C PRO A 200 -23.13 -2.06 -0.91
N ILE A 201 -22.59 -3.02 -0.18
CA ILE A 201 -23.36 -3.83 0.76
C ILE A 201 -23.37 -3.17 2.14
N THR A 202 -24.33 -3.56 2.98
CA THR A 202 -24.36 -3.09 4.36
C THR A 202 -23.37 -3.89 5.21
N LEU A 203 -22.50 -3.19 5.93
CA LEU A 203 -21.58 -3.82 6.87
C LEU A 203 -22.34 -4.10 8.18
N THR A 204 -23.02 -5.24 8.24
CA THR A 204 -23.71 -5.67 9.46
C THR A 204 -22.71 -6.00 10.56
N GLU A 205 -23.14 -5.97 11.81
CA GLU A 205 -22.24 -6.31 12.94
C GLU A 205 -21.72 -7.74 12.83
N THR A 206 -22.53 -8.68 12.34
CA THR A 206 -22.10 -10.06 12.12
C THR A 206 -21.04 -10.17 11.02
N LEU A 207 -21.24 -9.49 9.88
CA LEU A 207 -20.27 -9.46 8.79
C LEU A 207 -18.98 -8.81 9.25
N LYS A 208 -19.07 -7.67 9.94
CA LYS A 208 -17.89 -6.94 10.46
C LYS A 208 -17.09 -7.84 11.40
N LYS A 209 -17.76 -8.55 12.30
CA LYS A 209 -17.10 -9.49 13.23
C LYS A 209 -16.35 -10.57 12.46
N GLN A 210 -16.99 -11.19 11.46
CA GLN A 210 -16.35 -12.25 10.65
C GLN A 210 -15.13 -11.72 9.89
N VAL A 211 -15.27 -10.56 9.26
CA VAL A 211 -14.16 -9.94 8.52
C VAL A 211 -12.99 -9.62 9.47
N LEU A 212 -13.27 -9.07 10.65
CA LEU A 212 -12.22 -8.72 11.62
C LEU A 212 -11.54 -9.97 12.19
N GLU A 213 -12.28 -11.05 12.42
CA GLU A 213 -11.69 -12.32 12.87
C GLU A 213 -10.67 -12.83 11.84
N HIS A 214 -11.03 -12.84 10.57
CA HIS A 214 -10.11 -13.26 9.50
C HIS A 214 -8.94 -12.27 9.32
N ALA A 215 -9.17 -10.97 9.50
CA ALA A 215 -8.10 -9.97 9.43
C ALA A 215 -7.09 -10.16 10.57
N PHE A 216 -7.56 -10.48 11.74
CA PHE A 216 -6.70 -10.75 12.91
C PHE A 216 -5.85 -12.01 12.67
N LEU A 217 -6.48 -13.06 12.20
CA LEU A 217 -5.75 -14.30 11.87
C LEU A 217 -4.68 -14.07 10.78
N UNK A 218 -4.97 -13.35 9.92
CA UNK A 218 -4.04 -12.97 8.91
C UNK A 218 -2.90 -12.22 9.42
N UNK A 219 -3.07 -11.59 10.38
CA UNK A 219 -2.06 -10.87 11.02
C UNK A 219 -1.25 -11.77 11.89
N UNK A 220 -1.77 -12.67 12.31
CA UNK A 220 -1.17 -13.66 13.04
C UNK A 220 -0.43 -14.61 12.17
N UNK A 221 -0.84 -14.79 11.17
CA UNK A 221 -0.22 -15.59 10.23
C UNK A 221 0.98 -14.96 9.60
N UNK A 222 0.95 -13.89 9.63
CA UNK A 222 2.06 -13.17 9.21
C UNK A 222 3.12 -13.07 10.24
N UNK A 223 2.80 -13.18 11.25
CA UNK A 223 3.67 -13.20 12.36
C UNK A 223 4.20 -14.58 12.66
N UNK A 224 3.69 -15.32 12.21
CA UNK A 224 4.11 -16.64 12.30
C UNK A 224 5.09 -17.01 11.25
N PHE A 225 5.24 -16.33 10.34
CA PHE A 225 6.28 -16.60 9.34
C PHE A 225 7.66 -16.03 9.73
N PHE A 226 7.73 -15.28 10.79
CA PHE A 226 9.01 -14.69 11.24
C PHE A 226 9.56 -15.33 12.52
N GLY A 227 9.06 -16.48 12.89
CA GLY A 227 9.55 -17.20 14.07
C GLY A 227 9.87 -18.65 13.76
N HIS A 228 11.08 -18.90 13.34
CA HIS A 228 11.93 -20.07 13.57
C HIS A 228 12.92 -20.26 12.43
N ASP A 229 14.07 -19.66 12.58
CA ASP A 229 15.32 -20.22 12.10
C ASP A 229 16.42 -19.67 13.00
N ASP A 230 16.53 -20.30 14.16
CA ASP A 230 17.72 -20.24 14.97
C ASP A 230 18.10 -21.66 15.38
N VAL A 231 19.13 -22.18 14.73
CA VAL A 231 20.22 -22.99 15.32
C VAL A 231 21.32 -23.04 14.27
#